data_00b9322fe06d51ce3355043c038fa9ea
#
_entry.id   00b9322fe06d51ce3355043c038fa9ea
#
_cell.length_a   1.000
_cell.length_b   1.000
_cell.length_c   1.000
_cell.angle_alpha   90.00
_cell.angle_beta   90.00
_cell.angle_gamma   90.00
#
_symmetry.space_group_name_H-M   'P 1'
#
loop_
_entity.id
_entity.type
_entity.pdbx_description
1 polymer ?
#
loop_
_entity_poly.entity_id
_entity_poly.type
_entity_poly.pdbx_seq_one_letter_code
_entity_poly.pdbx_strand_id
1 'polypeptide(L)'
;MSRLLKGELLKTATTRSGYAFLIGVVAFGVLNAVVVAAASGALDEVAEKQEAFAGLPVLLMLWGLVGAAGEYRHRTAAPAALVSGRDRGTVLLARIGAYALTALVIGVLAVAASIAVAVPLLRDDPGPDLTFAQIASVSAGNLAAFVLSAIMGAAIGAMVRVPVVGVVVLLVVNFAVLPLVAGVAEQAADLSPFGAAAILTRSTHNTTLSVGTAGLVVAAWAVALAVASVASEHRRDLA
;
A
#
# COMPACT_ATOMS: atom_id res chain seq x y z
N MET A 1 9.20 -21.96 9.63
CA MET A 1 8.73 -20.66 9.09
C MET A 1 8.98 -20.49 7.59
N SER A 2 10.16 -20.84 7.05
CA SER A 2 10.48 -20.68 5.63
C SER A 2 9.53 -21.42 4.66
N ARG A 3 9.15 -22.68 4.96
CA ARG A 3 8.23 -23.46 4.12
C ARG A 3 6.80 -22.88 4.10
N LEU A 4 6.33 -22.39 5.23
CA LEU A 4 5.02 -21.76 5.34
C LEU A 4 4.96 -20.46 4.54
N LEU A 5 5.96 -19.58 4.71
CA LEU A 5 6.09 -18.34 3.96
C LEU A 5 6.16 -18.60 2.44
N LYS A 6 6.93 -19.63 2.02
CA LYS A 6 7.03 -20.01 0.61
C LYS A 6 5.69 -20.46 0.04
N GLY A 7 4.89 -21.22 0.80
CA GLY A 7 3.54 -21.63 0.40
C GLY A 7 2.59 -20.43 0.25
N GLU A 8 2.59 -19.52 1.20
CA GLU A 8 1.78 -18.30 1.15
C GLU A 8 2.23 -17.36 0.00
N LEU A 9 3.55 -17.24 -0.25
CA LEU A 9 4.08 -16.48 -1.39
C LEU A 9 3.64 -17.07 -2.74
N LEU A 10 3.74 -18.39 -2.91
CA LEU A 10 3.31 -19.03 -4.14
C LEU A 10 1.82 -18.77 -4.39
N LYS A 11 1.02 -18.85 -3.35
CA LYS A 11 -0.42 -18.60 -3.40
C LYS A 11 -0.72 -17.15 -3.79
N THR A 12 -0.11 -16.15 -3.13
CA THR A 12 -0.31 -14.74 -3.47
C THR A 12 0.15 -14.39 -4.89
N ALA A 13 1.26 -15.00 -5.35
CA ALA A 13 1.81 -14.77 -6.68
C ALA A 13 1.01 -15.44 -7.82
N THR A 14 0.27 -16.53 -7.53
CA THR A 14 -0.46 -17.28 -8.56
C THR A 14 -1.95 -17.00 -8.62
N THR A 15 -2.48 -16.18 -7.73
CA THR A 15 -3.90 -15.82 -7.73
C THR A 15 -4.24 -14.81 -8.83
N ARG A 16 -5.39 -15.01 -9.49
CA ARG A 16 -5.89 -14.07 -10.50
C ARG A 16 -6.07 -12.65 -9.96
N SER A 17 -6.44 -12.51 -8.69
CA SER A 17 -6.52 -11.21 -8.04
C SER A 17 -5.16 -10.51 -7.96
N GLY A 18 -4.07 -11.24 -7.69
CA GLY A 18 -2.71 -10.67 -7.67
C GLY A 18 -2.35 -10.02 -9.01
N TYR A 19 -2.63 -10.69 -10.13
CA TYR A 19 -2.39 -10.12 -11.46
C TYR A 19 -3.27 -8.89 -11.74
N ALA A 20 -4.55 -8.91 -11.34
CA ALA A 20 -5.43 -7.76 -11.53
C ALA A 20 -4.93 -6.52 -10.76
N PHE A 21 -4.50 -6.71 -9.52
CA PHE A 21 -3.92 -5.60 -8.74
C PHE A 21 -2.55 -5.16 -9.26
N LEU A 22 -1.69 -6.07 -9.73
CA LEU A 22 -0.45 -5.72 -10.41
C LEU A 22 -0.72 -4.79 -11.61
N ILE A 23 -1.62 -5.21 -12.50
CA ILE A 23 -2.01 -4.40 -13.67
C ILE A 23 -2.58 -3.06 -13.23
N GLY A 24 -3.47 -3.04 -12.22
CA GLY A 24 -4.08 -1.81 -11.70
C GLY A 24 -3.05 -0.83 -11.12
N VAL A 25 -2.08 -1.31 -10.34
CA VAL A 25 -1.04 -0.47 -9.72
C VAL A 25 -0.08 0.08 -10.79
N VAL A 26 0.35 -0.76 -11.74
CA VAL A 26 1.22 -0.34 -12.85
C VAL A 26 0.48 0.65 -13.76
N ALA A 27 -0.76 0.35 -14.14
CA ALA A 27 -1.56 1.21 -14.99
C ALA A 27 -1.83 2.57 -14.32
N PHE A 28 -2.10 2.58 -13.01
CA PHE A 28 -2.26 3.83 -12.27
C PHE A 28 -0.97 4.67 -12.28
N GLY A 29 0.18 4.07 -12.00
CA GLY A 29 1.47 4.79 -12.01
C GLY A 29 1.80 5.39 -13.37
N VAL A 30 1.57 4.64 -14.45
CA VAL A 30 1.76 5.13 -15.83
C VAL A 30 0.74 6.23 -16.16
N LEU A 31 -0.54 6.03 -15.83
CA LEU A 31 -1.58 7.01 -16.08
C LEU A 31 -1.32 8.32 -15.32
N ASN A 32 -0.91 8.23 -14.04
CA ASN A 32 -0.57 9.40 -13.24
C ASN A 32 0.58 10.19 -13.88
N ALA A 33 1.64 9.51 -14.33
CA ALA A 33 2.76 10.16 -15.01
C ALA A 33 2.31 10.92 -16.27
N VAL A 34 1.43 10.30 -17.08
CA VAL A 34 0.89 10.92 -18.30
C VAL A 34 -0.03 12.11 -17.95
N VAL A 35 -0.90 11.95 -16.94
CA VAL A 35 -1.84 13.01 -16.54
C VAL A 35 -1.10 14.22 -15.98
N VAL A 36 -0.11 14.03 -15.12
CA VAL A 36 0.68 15.12 -14.56
C VAL A 36 1.44 15.84 -15.68
N ALA A 37 2.13 15.13 -16.57
CA ALA A 37 2.86 15.74 -17.67
C ALA A 37 1.94 16.45 -18.69
N ALA A 38 0.72 15.95 -18.95
CA ALA A 38 -0.15 16.51 -19.98
C ALA A 38 -1.14 17.58 -19.46
N ALA A 39 -1.53 17.54 -18.19
CA ALA A 39 -2.63 18.34 -17.65
C ALA A 39 -2.20 19.45 -16.68
N SER A 40 -0.97 19.39 -16.16
CA SER A 40 -0.49 20.32 -15.12
C SER A 40 0.06 21.65 -15.66
N GLY A 41 0.10 21.85 -16.97
CA GLY A 41 0.73 23.03 -17.57
C GLY A 41 2.27 23.01 -17.41
N ALA A 42 2.87 24.16 -17.15
CA ALA A 42 4.31 24.25 -16.90
C ALA A 42 4.62 23.71 -15.48
N LEU A 43 5.47 22.69 -15.40
CA LEU A 43 5.93 22.13 -14.12
C LEU A 43 7.23 22.83 -13.70
N ASP A 44 7.08 23.95 -12.98
CA ASP A 44 8.20 24.84 -12.65
C ASP A 44 8.96 24.40 -11.39
N GLU A 45 8.33 23.56 -10.54
CA GLU A 45 8.93 23.10 -9.28
C GLU A 45 9.29 21.61 -9.30
N VAL A 46 10.36 21.28 -8.57
CA VAL A 46 10.79 19.89 -8.36
C VAL A 46 9.67 19.03 -7.72
N ALA A 47 8.91 19.61 -6.79
CA ALA A 47 7.82 18.91 -6.10
C ALA A 47 6.71 18.50 -7.07
N GLU A 48 6.34 19.37 -8.01
CA GLU A 48 5.34 19.09 -9.05
C GLU A 48 5.79 17.95 -9.96
N LYS A 49 7.05 17.98 -10.41
CA LYS A 49 7.62 16.88 -11.21
C LYS A 49 7.69 15.56 -10.44
N GLN A 50 7.88 15.61 -9.12
CA GLN A 50 7.87 14.41 -8.27
C GLN A 50 6.48 13.77 -8.19
N GLU A 51 5.41 14.55 -8.29
CA GLU A 51 4.03 14.04 -8.28
C GLU A 51 3.74 13.10 -9.46
N ALA A 52 4.40 13.27 -10.59
CA ALA A 52 4.29 12.35 -11.72
C ALA A 52 4.68 10.89 -11.38
N PHE A 53 5.46 10.69 -10.34
CA PHE A 53 5.86 9.37 -9.85
C PHE A 53 4.95 8.84 -8.72
N ALA A 54 3.94 9.59 -8.30
CA ALA A 54 3.08 9.21 -7.20
C ALA A 54 2.32 7.91 -7.51
N GLY A 55 2.41 6.97 -6.59
CA GLY A 55 1.65 5.74 -6.63
C GLY A 55 0.35 5.84 -5.82
N LEU A 56 -0.50 4.83 -5.94
CA LEU A 56 -1.74 4.72 -5.18
C LEU A 56 -1.68 3.56 -4.16
N PRO A 57 -1.13 3.79 -2.95
CA PRO A 57 -0.93 2.75 -1.94
C PRO A 57 -2.21 2.03 -1.52
N VAL A 58 -3.36 2.72 -1.60
CA VAL A 58 -4.67 2.14 -1.25
C VAL A 58 -5.01 0.90 -2.09
N LEU A 59 -4.52 0.80 -3.33
CA LEU A 59 -4.74 -0.40 -4.15
C LEU A 59 -4.08 -1.64 -3.53
N LEU A 60 -2.85 -1.51 -3.00
CA LEU A 60 -2.17 -2.61 -2.33
C LEU A 60 -2.74 -2.89 -0.94
N MET A 61 -3.28 -1.87 -0.26
CA MET A 61 -4.05 -2.08 0.96
C MET A 61 -5.34 -2.87 0.68
N LEU A 62 -6.07 -2.53 -0.38
CA LEU A 62 -7.27 -3.27 -0.83
C LEU A 62 -6.92 -4.71 -1.21
N TRP A 63 -5.82 -4.92 -1.93
CA TRP A 63 -5.37 -6.26 -2.31
C TRP A 63 -5.07 -7.13 -1.08
N GLY A 64 -4.31 -6.63 -0.12
CA GLY A 64 -4.03 -7.32 1.12
C GLY A 64 -5.31 -7.64 1.91
N LEU A 65 -6.23 -6.66 2.00
CA LEU A 65 -7.50 -6.80 2.70
C LEU A 65 -8.38 -7.88 2.05
N VAL A 66 -8.62 -7.78 0.74
CA VAL A 66 -9.48 -8.73 0.01
C VAL A 66 -8.91 -10.13 0.08
N GLY A 67 -7.61 -10.28 -0.11
CA GLY A 67 -6.94 -11.57 -0.06
C GLY A 67 -7.00 -12.20 1.33
N ALA A 68 -6.63 -11.48 2.38
CA ALA A 68 -6.67 -11.99 3.73
C ALA A 68 -8.11 -12.29 4.20
N ALA A 69 -9.07 -11.38 3.98
CA ALA A 69 -10.46 -11.60 4.33
C ALA A 69 -11.11 -12.75 3.54
N GLY A 70 -10.69 -12.95 2.28
CA GLY A 70 -11.14 -14.05 1.43
C GLY A 70 -10.85 -15.43 2.01
N GLU A 71 -9.71 -15.59 2.69
CA GLU A 71 -9.35 -16.84 3.37
C GLU A 71 -10.37 -17.25 4.43
N TYR A 72 -10.88 -16.28 5.19
CA TYR A 72 -11.90 -16.54 6.20
C TYR A 72 -13.26 -16.81 5.56
N ARG A 73 -13.62 -16.07 4.53
CA ARG A 73 -14.88 -16.28 3.79
C ARG A 73 -14.93 -17.68 3.18
N HIS A 74 -13.83 -18.16 2.61
CA HIS A 74 -13.75 -19.48 1.99
C HIS A 74 -13.36 -20.59 2.97
N ARG A 75 -13.25 -20.30 4.27
CA ARG A 75 -12.92 -21.24 5.35
C ARG A 75 -11.58 -21.96 5.14
N THR A 76 -10.62 -21.35 4.44
CA THR A 76 -9.29 -21.93 4.18
C THR A 76 -8.26 -21.59 5.26
N ALA A 77 -8.54 -20.60 6.11
CA ALA A 77 -7.62 -20.15 7.15
C ALA A 77 -7.38 -21.21 8.24
N ALA A 78 -8.43 -21.87 8.73
CA ALA A 78 -8.32 -22.90 9.76
C ALA A 78 -7.62 -24.18 9.26
N PRO A 79 -7.97 -24.76 8.08
CA PRO A 79 -7.22 -25.88 7.51
C PRO A 79 -5.74 -25.60 7.31
N ALA A 80 -5.35 -24.37 6.93
CA ALA A 80 -3.95 -24.00 6.77
C ALA A 80 -3.16 -24.11 8.08
N ALA A 81 -3.75 -23.71 9.22
CA ALA A 81 -3.14 -23.87 10.54
C ALA A 81 -3.01 -25.35 10.93
N LEU A 82 -4.08 -26.14 10.75
CA LEU A 82 -4.08 -27.57 11.06
C LEU A 82 -3.04 -28.34 10.25
N VAL A 83 -2.99 -28.13 8.93
CA VAL A 83 -2.04 -28.83 8.03
C VAL A 83 -0.60 -28.41 8.32
N SER A 84 -0.36 -27.16 8.68
CA SER A 84 0.99 -26.67 8.98
C SER A 84 1.48 -27.08 10.38
N GLY A 85 0.61 -27.53 11.30
CA GLY A 85 0.91 -27.80 12.69
C GLY A 85 1.41 -26.58 13.46
N ARG A 86 1.02 -25.37 13.01
CA ARG A 86 1.40 -24.10 13.62
C ARG A 86 0.17 -23.38 14.18
N ASP A 87 0.41 -22.53 15.18
CA ASP A 87 -0.59 -21.65 15.72
C ASP A 87 -1.08 -20.66 14.64
N ARG A 88 -2.33 -20.22 14.75
CA ARG A 88 -2.97 -19.33 13.77
C ARG A 88 -2.27 -17.99 13.63
N GLY A 89 -1.73 -17.45 14.73
CA GLY A 89 -0.95 -16.23 14.73
C GLY A 89 0.30 -16.33 13.86
N THR A 90 1.03 -17.45 13.96
CA THR A 90 2.21 -17.71 13.11
C THR A 90 1.82 -17.84 11.63
N VAL A 91 0.70 -18.48 11.32
CA VAL A 91 0.19 -18.58 9.94
C VAL A 91 -0.21 -17.21 9.41
N LEU A 92 -0.89 -16.39 10.22
CA LEU A 92 -1.26 -15.02 9.86
C LEU A 92 -0.03 -14.14 9.61
N LEU A 93 0.99 -14.20 10.46
CA LEU A 93 2.25 -13.47 10.25
C LEU A 93 2.96 -13.89 8.96
N ALA A 94 2.99 -15.19 8.65
CA ALA A 94 3.56 -15.67 7.39
C ALA A 94 2.77 -15.14 6.18
N ARG A 95 1.45 -15.05 6.28
CA ARG A 95 0.57 -14.49 5.26
C ARG A 95 0.82 -12.99 5.08
N ILE A 96 0.83 -12.19 6.16
CA ILE A 96 1.16 -10.76 6.12
C ILE A 96 2.53 -10.56 5.46
N GLY A 97 3.53 -11.37 5.84
CA GLY A 97 4.85 -11.35 5.22
C GLY A 97 4.83 -11.68 3.72
N ALA A 98 3.97 -12.62 3.29
CA ALA A 98 3.81 -12.95 1.87
C ALA A 98 3.19 -11.77 1.09
N TYR A 99 2.18 -11.10 1.64
CA TYR A 99 1.63 -9.89 1.04
C TYR A 99 2.66 -8.77 0.95
N ALA A 100 3.48 -8.56 2.00
CA ALA A 100 4.54 -7.57 2.00
C ALA A 100 5.58 -7.81 0.89
N LEU A 101 6.07 -9.05 0.77
CA LEU A 101 7.06 -9.42 -0.25
C LEU A 101 6.49 -9.34 -1.67
N THR A 102 5.26 -9.79 -1.88
CA THR A 102 4.62 -9.69 -3.19
C THR A 102 4.31 -8.22 -3.54
N ALA A 103 3.91 -7.39 -2.57
CA ALA A 103 3.72 -5.95 -2.74
C ALA A 103 5.03 -5.24 -3.11
N LEU A 104 6.16 -5.69 -2.56
CA LEU A 104 7.48 -5.17 -2.95
C LEU A 104 7.76 -5.46 -4.44
N VAL A 105 7.49 -6.67 -4.91
CA VAL A 105 7.68 -7.03 -6.33
C VAL A 105 6.74 -6.21 -7.23
N ILE A 106 5.45 -6.13 -6.88
CA ILE A 106 4.48 -5.30 -7.61
C ILE A 106 4.92 -3.83 -7.63
N GLY A 107 5.37 -3.32 -6.49
CA GLY A 107 5.84 -1.95 -6.34
C GLY A 107 7.08 -1.65 -7.19
N VAL A 108 8.04 -2.56 -7.23
CA VAL A 108 9.23 -2.41 -8.09
C VAL A 108 8.84 -2.32 -9.56
N LEU A 109 7.92 -3.17 -10.01
CA LEU A 109 7.44 -3.14 -11.40
C LEU A 109 6.67 -1.85 -11.71
N ALA A 110 5.83 -1.39 -10.77
CA ALA A 110 5.08 -0.15 -10.93
C ALA A 110 5.99 1.08 -10.96
N VAL A 111 6.94 1.17 -10.03
CA VAL A 111 7.93 2.26 -9.99
C VAL A 111 8.79 2.27 -11.24
N ALA A 112 9.26 1.11 -11.70
CA ALA A 112 10.04 1.00 -12.94
C ALA A 112 9.23 1.47 -14.16
N ALA A 113 7.96 1.09 -14.26
CA ALA A 113 7.07 1.53 -15.33
C ALA A 113 6.81 3.05 -15.26
N SER A 114 6.56 3.60 -14.07
CA SER A 114 6.38 5.04 -13.87
C SER A 114 7.64 5.82 -14.28
N ILE A 115 8.82 5.37 -13.88
CA ILE A 115 10.11 5.99 -14.27
C ILE A 115 10.28 5.95 -15.79
N ALA A 116 10.01 4.80 -16.42
CA ALA A 116 10.16 4.62 -17.87
C ALA A 116 9.27 5.56 -18.68
N VAL A 117 8.12 5.97 -18.12
CA VAL A 117 7.18 6.89 -18.78
C VAL A 117 7.40 8.33 -18.35
N ALA A 118 7.51 8.61 -17.04
CA ALA A 118 7.62 9.97 -16.52
C ALA A 118 8.92 10.66 -16.94
N VAL A 119 10.07 9.98 -16.89
CA VAL A 119 11.36 10.60 -17.21
C VAL A 119 11.43 11.14 -18.64
N PRO A 120 11.01 10.42 -19.69
CA PRO A 120 10.96 10.98 -21.04
C PRO A 120 9.95 12.13 -21.18
N LEU A 121 8.78 12.01 -20.57
CA LEU A 121 7.72 13.02 -20.70
C LEU A 121 8.08 14.34 -20.03
N LEU A 122 8.81 14.30 -18.91
CA LEU A 122 9.18 15.49 -18.13
C LEU A 122 10.46 16.20 -18.63
N ARG A 123 11.15 15.66 -19.65
CA ARG A 123 12.39 16.26 -20.17
C ARG A 123 12.17 17.60 -20.84
N ASP A 124 11.05 17.76 -21.52
CA ASP A 124 10.74 18.96 -22.30
C ASP A 124 9.97 20.00 -21.50
N ASP A 125 9.61 19.69 -20.23
CA ASP A 125 8.91 20.62 -19.34
C ASP A 125 9.86 21.67 -18.77
N PRO A 126 9.43 22.95 -18.69
CA PRO A 126 10.19 23.99 -18.02
C PRO A 126 10.48 23.66 -16.56
N GLY A 127 11.50 24.28 -16.01
CA GLY A 127 11.93 24.03 -14.64
C GLY A 127 13.05 23.00 -14.51
N PRO A 128 13.60 22.82 -13.30
CA PRO A 128 14.79 22.01 -13.08
C PRO A 128 14.54 20.52 -13.33
N ASP A 129 15.51 19.86 -13.96
CA ASP A 129 15.47 18.41 -14.12
C ASP A 129 15.59 17.68 -12.79
N LEU A 130 14.87 16.56 -12.67
CA LEU A 130 14.97 15.70 -11.50
C LEU A 130 16.32 15.00 -11.44
N THR A 131 17.02 15.18 -10.34
CA THR A 131 18.27 14.44 -10.08
C THR A 131 17.97 12.97 -9.77
N PHE A 132 18.97 12.11 -10.01
CA PHE A 132 18.86 10.69 -9.64
C PHE A 132 18.51 10.48 -8.17
N ALA A 133 19.06 11.31 -7.26
CA ALA A 133 18.74 11.21 -5.82
C ALA A 133 17.27 11.53 -5.52
N GLN A 134 16.67 12.49 -6.23
CA GLN A 134 15.24 12.83 -6.08
C GLN A 134 14.34 11.70 -6.59
N ILE A 135 14.64 11.14 -7.78
CA ILE A 135 13.91 10.00 -8.33
C ILE A 135 14.03 8.78 -7.39
N ALA A 136 15.23 8.49 -6.90
CA ALA A 136 15.45 7.39 -5.95
C ALA A 136 14.69 7.59 -4.63
N SER A 137 14.65 8.82 -4.11
CA SER A 137 13.91 9.16 -2.88
C SER A 137 12.40 8.93 -3.04
N VAL A 138 11.81 9.41 -4.13
CA VAL A 138 10.37 9.21 -4.43
C VAL A 138 10.07 7.73 -4.64
N SER A 139 10.93 7.03 -5.37
CA SER A 139 10.81 5.59 -5.61
C SER A 139 10.84 4.79 -4.31
N ALA A 140 11.77 5.11 -3.41
CA ALA A 140 11.85 4.48 -2.09
C ALA A 140 10.61 4.76 -1.22
N GLY A 141 10.09 5.99 -1.26
CA GLY A 141 8.85 6.37 -0.61
C GLY A 141 7.65 5.56 -1.11
N ASN A 142 7.50 5.44 -2.42
CA ASN A 142 6.47 4.62 -3.04
C ASN A 142 6.57 3.14 -2.63
N LEU A 143 7.76 2.55 -2.70
CA LEU A 143 7.98 1.16 -2.30
C LEU A 143 7.63 0.93 -0.83
N ALA A 144 8.05 1.83 0.07
CA ALA A 144 7.70 1.77 1.48
C ALA A 144 6.19 1.87 1.69
N ALA A 145 5.52 2.84 1.05
CA ALA A 145 4.08 3.02 1.13
C ALA A 145 3.32 1.78 0.62
N PHE A 146 3.73 1.18 -0.47
CA PHE A 146 3.12 -0.02 -1.04
C PHE A 146 3.22 -1.23 -0.11
N VAL A 147 4.42 -1.50 0.39
CA VAL A 147 4.67 -2.63 1.29
C VAL A 147 3.88 -2.48 2.60
N LEU A 148 3.97 -1.30 3.23
CA LEU A 148 3.30 -1.03 4.49
C LEU A 148 1.78 -1.05 4.33
N SER A 149 1.24 -0.53 3.23
CA SER A 149 -0.19 -0.59 2.90
C SER A 149 -0.68 -2.02 2.71
N ALA A 150 0.10 -2.89 2.05
CA ALA A 150 -0.26 -4.30 1.91
C ALA A 150 -0.29 -5.03 3.26
N ILE A 151 0.66 -4.73 4.16
CA ILE A 151 0.67 -5.23 5.54
C ILE A 151 -0.59 -4.80 6.28
N MET A 152 -0.91 -3.51 6.26
CA MET A 152 -2.11 -2.96 6.91
C MET A 152 -3.38 -3.58 6.34
N GLY A 153 -3.48 -3.69 5.01
CA GLY A 153 -4.62 -4.30 4.34
C GLY A 153 -4.83 -5.76 4.77
N ALA A 154 -3.76 -6.57 4.77
CA ALA A 154 -3.82 -7.97 5.19
C ALA A 154 -4.22 -8.11 6.67
N ALA A 155 -3.71 -7.25 7.54
CA ALA A 155 -4.06 -7.21 8.96
C ALA A 155 -5.55 -6.85 9.17
N ILE A 156 -6.03 -5.79 8.51
CA ILE A 156 -7.43 -5.37 8.55
C ILE A 156 -8.33 -6.49 8.01
N GLY A 157 -7.96 -7.10 6.88
CA GLY A 157 -8.71 -8.20 6.27
C GLY A 157 -8.87 -9.40 7.20
N ALA A 158 -7.83 -9.75 7.95
CA ALA A 158 -7.88 -10.81 8.96
C ALA A 158 -8.83 -10.49 10.13
N MET A 159 -8.89 -9.22 10.54
CA MET A 159 -9.79 -8.77 11.62
C MET A 159 -11.25 -8.69 11.17
N VAL A 160 -11.52 -8.10 10.00
CA VAL A 160 -12.86 -7.87 9.46
C VAL A 160 -13.48 -9.15 8.92
N ARG A 161 -12.71 -10.04 8.28
CA ARG A 161 -13.11 -11.34 7.71
C ARG A 161 -14.20 -11.31 6.64
N VAL A 162 -14.77 -10.15 6.35
CA VAL A 162 -15.79 -9.93 5.32
C VAL A 162 -15.23 -8.96 4.29
N PRO A 163 -14.78 -9.44 3.11
CA PRO A 163 -14.07 -8.59 2.13
C PRO A 163 -14.85 -7.35 1.71
N VAL A 164 -16.15 -7.51 1.43
CA VAL A 164 -17.00 -6.41 0.95
C VAL A 164 -17.10 -5.28 1.99
N VAL A 165 -17.32 -5.62 3.25
CA VAL A 165 -17.41 -4.63 4.34
C VAL A 165 -16.08 -3.90 4.49
N GLY A 166 -14.96 -4.65 4.49
CA GLY A 166 -13.63 -4.08 4.61
C GLY A 166 -13.31 -3.11 3.47
N VAL A 167 -13.63 -3.49 2.22
CA VAL A 167 -13.43 -2.63 1.04
C VAL A 167 -14.24 -1.36 1.13
N VAL A 168 -15.54 -1.47 1.44
CA VAL A 168 -16.44 -0.29 1.54
C VAL A 168 -15.94 0.67 2.64
N VAL A 169 -15.66 0.14 3.83
CA VAL A 169 -15.14 0.98 4.95
C VAL A 169 -13.83 1.66 4.55
N LEU A 170 -12.89 0.93 3.96
CA LEU A 170 -11.60 1.47 3.57
C LEU A 170 -11.75 2.58 2.52
N LEU A 171 -12.57 2.39 1.50
CA LEU A 171 -12.82 3.39 0.47
C LEU A 171 -13.55 4.62 1.03
N VAL A 172 -14.57 4.42 1.88
CA VAL A 172 -15.27 5.54 2.54
C VAL A 172 -14.32 6.35 3.42
N VAL A 173 -13.47 5.67 4.20
CA VAL A 173 -12.49 6.35 5.05
C VAL A 173 -11.49 7.14 4.19
N ASN A 174 -10.94 6.52 3.14
CA ASN A 174 -9.91 7.18 2.32
C ASN A 174 -10.47 8.33 1.45
N PHE A 175 -11.63 8.16 0.83
CA PHE A 175 -12.14 9.13 -0.15
C PHE A 175 -13.22 10.08 0.36
N ALA A 176 -13.86 9.77 1.49
CA ALA A 176 -14.87 10.66 2.07
C ALA A 176 -14.45 11.22 3.43
N VAL A 177 -14.03 10.37 4.38
CA VAL A 177 -13.72 10.81 5.74
C VAL A 177 -12.42 11.61 5.78
N LEU A 178 -11.37 11.11 5.15
CA LEU A 178 -10.05 11.73 5.20
C LEU A 178 -10.03 13.17 4.64
N PRO A 179 -10.63 13.48 3.47
CA PRO A 179 -10.70 14.85 2.97
C PRO A 179 -11.49 15.79 3.90
N LEU A 180 -12.54 15.29 4.54
CA LEU A 180 -13.29 16.08 5.54
C LEU A 180 -12.45 16.38 6.78
N VAL A 181 -11.70 15.39 7.27
CA VAL A 181 -10.78 15.57 8.40
C VAL A 181 -9.66 16.54 8.03
N ALA A 182 -9.11 16.44 6.82
CA ALA A 182 -8.07 17.35 6.34
C ALA A 182 -8.55 18.81 6.30
N GLY A 183 -9.80 19.05 5.94
CA GLY A 183 -10.37 20.39 5.92
C GLY A 183 -10.58 21.03 7.31
N VAL A 184 -10.56 20.24 8.40
CA VAL A 184 -10.79 20.72 9.77
C VAL A 184 -9.55 20.56 10.64
N ALA A 185 -8.79 19.49 10.44
CA ALA A 185 -7.64 19.10 11.26
C ALA A 185 -6.56 18.44 10.38
N GLU A 186 -5.83 19.24 9.63
CA GLU A 186 -4.82 18.80 8.67
C GLU A 186 -3.79 17.85 9.31
N GLN A 187 -3.28 18.18 10.47
CA GLN A 187 -2.32 17.34 11.20
C GLN A 187 -2.89 15.95 11.54
N ALA A 188 -4.17 15.87 11.88
CA ALA A 188 -4.81 14.58 12.17
C ALA A 188 -4.98 13.73 10.89
N ALA A 189 -5.25 14.38 9.75
CA ALA A 189 -5.29 13.72 8.46
C ALA A 189 -3.91 13.18 8.08
N ASP A 190 -2.84 13.97 8.22
CA ASP A 190 -1.47 13.58 7.93
C ASP A 190 -0.97 12.44 8.83
N LEU A 191 -1.40 12.39 10.09
CA LEU A 191 -1.08 11.30 11.02
C LEU A 191 -1.90 10.03 10.77
N SER A 192 -2.90 10.08 9.89
CA SER A 192 -3.65 8.88 9.46
C SER A 192 -2.78 7.96 8.60
N PRO A 193 -3.10 6.65 8.51
CA PRO A 193 -2.35 5.73 7.65
C PRO A 193 -2.40 6.11 6.16
N PHE A 194 -3.49 6.74 5.72
CA PHE A 194 -3.66 7.16 4.33
C PHE A 194 -2.96 8.48 4.04
N GLY A 195 -3.08 9.48 4.92
CA GLY A 195 -2.41 10.77 4.76
C GLY A 195 -0.90 10.61 4.78
N ALA A 196 -0.37 9.88 5.76
CA ALA A 196 1.06 9.60 5.84
C ALA A 196 1.57 8.79 4.62
N ALA A 197 0.77 7.86 4.08
CA ALA A 197 1.13 7.16 2.85
C ALA A 197 1.11 8.09 1.62
N ALA A 198 0.18 9.04 1.54
CA ALA A 198 0.14 10.06 0.49
C ALA A 198 1.38 10.96 0.52
N ILE A 199 1.85 11.35 1.70
CA ILE A 199 3.10 12.10 1.87
C ILE A 199 4.31 11.30 1.38
N LEU A 200 4.38 9.99 1.70
CA LEU A 200 5.46 9.12 1.22
C LEU A 200 5.52 9.02 -0.29
N THR A 201 4.37 8.98 -0.95
CA THR A 201 4.28 8.87 -2.42
C THR A 201 4.36 10.21 -3.13
N ARG A 202 4.48 11.34 -2.42
CA ARG A 202 4.49 12.69 -2.98
C ARG A 202 3.20 13.05 -3.73
N SER A 203 2.08 12.45 -3.36
CA SER A 203 0.77 12.76 -3.95
C SER A 203 0.06 13.94 -3.28
N THR A 204 0.71 14.65 -2.37
CA THR A 204 0.19 15.85 -1.69
C THR A 204 1.33 16.83 -1.42
N HIS A 205 1.06 18.13 -1.57
CA HIS A 205 2.07 19.19 -1.45
C HIS A 205 2.02 19.91 -0.10
N ASN A 206 0.82 20.19 0.40
CA ASN A 206 0.63 20.86 1.69
C ASN A 206 0.60 19.81 2.80
N THR A 207 1.70 19.65 3.51
CA THR A 207 1.82 18.64 4.55
C THR A 207 2.46 19.21 5.82
N THR A 208 1.95 18.79 6.96
CA THR A 208 2.50 19.18 8.28
C THR A 208 3.68 18.29 8.70
N LEU A 209 3.85 17.14 8.00
CA LEU A 209 4.89 16.15 8.32
C LEU A 209 6.00 16.13 7.28
N SER A 210 7.22 15.87 7.74
CA SER A 210 8.31 15.49 6.82
C SER A 210 8.11 14.07 6.30
N VAL A 211 8.68 13.78 5.12
CA VAL A 211 8.61 12.43 4.51
C VAL A 211 9.14 11.34 5.42
N GLY A 212 10.24 11.62 6.14
CA GLY A 212 10.79 10.67 7.11
C GLY A 212 9.83 10.39 8.26
N THR A 213 9.19 11.43 8.81
CA THR A 213 8.18 11.29 9.86
C THR A 213 6.96 10.53 9.37
N ALA A 214 6.49 10.84 8.15
CA ALA A 214 5.38 10.11 7.53
C ALA A 214 5.69 8.62 7.37
N GLY A 215 6.93 8.27 7.00
CA GLY A 215 7.39 6.88 6.95
C GLY A 215 7.29 6.17 8.30
N LEU A 216 7.70 6.83 9.39
CA LEU A 216 7.57 6.29 10.74
C LEU A 216 6.11 6.11 11.15
N VAL A 217 5.24 7.07 10.81
CA VAL A 217 3.79 7.00 11.10
C VAL A 217 3.15 5.80 10.39
N VAL A 218 3.40 5.62 9.09
CA VAL A 218 2.85 4.47 8.33
C VAL A 218 3.39 3.15 8.90
N ALA A 219 4.68 3.09 9.24
CA ALA A 219 5.28 1.91 9.85
C ALA A 219 4.65 1.59 11.22
N ALA A 220 4.42 2.60 12.06
CA ALA A 220 3.76 2.44 13.34
C ALA A 220 2.33 1.89 13.18
N TRP A 221 1.55 2.41 12.23
CA TRP A 221 0.22 1.89 11.90
C TRP A 221 0.28 0.44 11.42
N ALA A 222 1.22 0.11 10.52
CA ALA A 222 1.38 -1.25 10.00
C ALA A 222 1.70 -2.25 11.12
N VAL A 223 2.60 -1.89 12.04
CA VAL A 223 2.95 -2.71 13.20
C VAL A 223 1.75 -2.85 14.15
N ALA A 224 1.09 -1.74 14.49
CA ALA A 224 -0.07 -1.75 15.39
C ALA A 224 -1.20 -2.64 14.86
N LEU A 225 -1.53 -2.52 13.57
CA LEU A 225 -2.57 -3.34 12.95
C LEU A 225 -2.16 -4.81 12.84
N ALA A 226 -0.90 -5.11 12.53
CA ALA A 226 -0.39 -6.48 12.51
C ALA A 226 -0.47 -7.13 13.90
N VAL A 227 -0.04 -6.43 14.96
CA VAL A 227 -0.13 -6.89 16.35
C VAL A 227 -1.59 -7.09 16.76
N ALA A 228 -2.47 -6.12 16.46
CA ALA A 228 -3.89 -6.21 16.77
C ALA A 228 -4.56 -7.41 16.07
N SER A 229 -4.18 -7.68 14.80
CA SER A 229 -4.72 -8.82 14.06
C SER A 229 -4.30 -10.16 14.66
N VAL A 230 -3.03 -10.32 15.06
CA VAL A 230 -2.54 -11.52 15.74
C VAL A 230 -3.21 -11.70 17.10
N ALA A 231 -3.31 -10.64 17.89
CA ALA A 231 -4.01 -10.67 19.18
C ALA A 231 -5.49 -11.06 19.03
N SER A 232 -6.16 -10.59 17.97
CA SER A 232 -7.54 -10.97 17.65
C SER A 232 -7.68 -12.46 17.33
N GLU A 233 -6.71 -13.07 16.63
CA GLU A 233 -6.71 -14.51 16.36
C GLU A 233 -6.58 -15.32 17.65
N HIS A 234 -5.64 -14.98 18.53
CA HIS A 234 -5.45 -15.69 19.80
C HIS A 234 -6.70 -15.64 20.73
N ARG A 235 -7.36 -14.48 20.79
CA ARG A 235 -8.58 -14.35 21.62
C ARG A 235 -9.74 -15.22 21.15
N ARG A 236 -9.83 -15.48 19.86
CA ARG A 236 -10.90 -16.27 19.25
C ARG A 236 -10.65 -17.79 19.30
N ASP A 237 -9.44 -18.21 19.63
CA ASP A 237 -9.15 -19.62 19.91
C ASP A 237 -9.61 -20.05 21.31
N LEU A 238 -9.88 -19.10 22.20
CA LEU A 238 -10.33 -19.33 23.58
C LEU A 238 -11.86 -19.30 23.75
N ALA A 239 -12.59 -18.98 22.69
CA ALA A 239 -14.06 -18.94 22.66
C ALA A 239 -14.64 -20.05 21.79
#